data_9fde221adc27aa69178137cad54a451f
#
_entry.id   9fde221adc27aa69178137cad54a451f
#
_cell.length_a   1.000
_cell.length_b   1.000
_cell.length_c   1.000
_cell.angle_alpha   90.00
_cell.angle_beta   90.00
_cell.angle_gamma   90.00
#
_symmetry.space_group_name_H-M   'P 1'
#
loop_
_entity.id
_entity.type
_entity.pdbx_description
1 polymer ?
#
loop_
_entity_poly.entity_id
_entity_poly.type
_entity_poly.pdbx_seq_one_letter_code
_entity_poly.pdbx_strand_id
1 'polypeptide(L)'
;QTHGLFTAVLTAVDESDNEASMELVLRIDKEIDWTQTNTDDPDSMVLATSPDCACPPPEHLAIQSTITNRNDLLPGTQITVTWHLDDPDGEQQAFHTEQIGDGQEASWTHDQYNVEGGDWALNVSIDAGNDSIDVRHIVTIAYEANESTPNPLEVGGEERRMDSLSV
;
A
#
# COMPACT_ATOMS: atom_id res chain seq x y z
N GLN A 1 8.35 9.42 1.85
CA GLN A 1 7.01 9.69 2.43
C GLN A 1 6.81 8.80 3.64
N THR A 2 6.45 9.40 4.80
CA THR A 2 6.22 8.69 6.07
C THR A 2 4.97 7.81 5.96
N HIS A 3 5.06 6.57 6.43
CA HIS A 3 3.95 5.62 6.43
C HIS A 3 3.99 4.71 7.67
N GLY A 4 2.83 4.17 8.08
CA GLY A 4 2.69 3.31 9.24
C GLY A 4 1.46 3.61 10.10
N LEU A 5 1.44 3.03 11.31
CA LEU A 5 0.40 3.24 12.31
C LEU A 5 0.94 4.12 13.43
N PHE A 6 0.42 5.31 13.57
CA PHE A 6 0.88 6.30 14.56
C PHE A 6 -0.17 6.49 15.64
N THR A 7 0.26 6.55 16.91
CA THR A 7 -0.63 6.87 18.02
C THR A 7 -0.57 8.37 18.31
N ALA A 8 -1.72 9.01 18.31
CA ALA A 8 -1.90 10.36 18.78
C ALA A 8 -2.69 10.35 20.10
N VAL A 9 -2.25 11.13 21.09
CA VAL A 9 -2.97 11.30 22.34
C VAL A 9 -3.63 12.67 22.33
N LEU A 10 -4.96 12.69 22.44
CA LEU A 10 -5.74 13.91 22.60
C LEU A 10 -6.04 14.09 24.07
N THR A 11 -5.59 15.18 24.68
CA THR A 11 -5.86 15.54 26.08
C THR A 11 -6.73 16.78 26.13
N ALA A 12 -7.80 16.71 26.90
CA ALA A 12 -8.65 17.84 27.24
C ALA A 12 -8.50 18.16 28.73
N VAL A 13 -8.35 19.43 29.06
CA VAL A 13 -8.22 19.94 30.43
C VAL A 13 -9.34 20.96 30.65
N ASP A 14 -10.10 20.84 31.75
CA ASP A 14 -11.12 21.81 32.12
C ASP A 14 -10.56 22.95 33.01
N GLU A 15 -11.39 23.93 33.32
CA GLU A 15 -11.01 25.08 34.15
C GLU A 15 -10.66 24.70 35.59
N SER A 16 -10.90 23.48 36.02
CA SER A 16 -10.62 22.91 37.33
C SER A 16 -9.40 21.98 37.32
N ASP A 17 -8.61 21.98 36.23
CA ASP A 17 -7.45 21.12 36.02
C ASP A 17 -7.79 19.62 35.96
N ASN A 18 -9.04 19.25 35.69
CA ASN A 18 -9.35 17.84 35.39
C ASN A 18 -8.90 17.52 33.97
N GLU A 19 -8.18 16.41 33.84
CA GLU A 19 -7.71 15.91 32.54
C GLU A 19 -8.52 14.70 32.09
N ALA A 20 -8.82 14.68 30.80
CA ALA A 20 -9.30 13.51 30.10
C ALA A 20 -8.45 13.30 28.86
N SER A 21 -7.97 12.08 28.61
CA SER A 21 -7.18 11.76 27.43
C SER A 21 -7.76 10.57 26.68
N MET A 22 -7.62 10.58 25.36
CA MET A 22 -7.94 9.45 24.50
C MET A 22 -6.80 9.21 23.51
N GLU A 23 -6.57 7.96 23.19
CA GLU A 23 -5.62 7.57 22.16
C GLU A 23 -6.36 7.40 20.83
N LEU A 24 -5.74 7.89 19.76
CA LEU A 24 -6.19 7.74 18.38
C LEU A 24 -5.10 7.04 17.59
N VAL A 25 -5.45 6.00 16.85
CA VAL A 25 -4.54 5.38 15.89
C VAL A 25 -4.74 6.05 14.53
N LEU A 26 -3.67 6.65 14.02
CA LEU A 26 -3.62 7.27 12.70
C LEU A 26 -2.93 6.30 11.74
N ARG A 27 -3.65 5.86 10.74
CA ARG A 27 -3.14 5.05 9.64
C ARG A 27 -2.65 5.96 8.52
N ILE A 28 -1.42 5.76 8.08
CA ILE A 28 -0.84 6.44 6.93
C ILE A 28 -0.35 5.39 5.95
N ASP A 29 -1.10 5.17 4.89
CA ASP A 29 -0.71 4.30 3.79
C ASP A 29 0.25 5.04 2.86
N LYS A 30 1.07 4.30 2.10
CA LYS A 30 1.98 4.86 1.12
C LYS A 30 1.57 4.43 -0.27
N GLU A 31 1.38 5.40 -1.15
CA GLU A 31 1.18 5.16 -2.58
C GLU A 31 2.44 5.55 -3.35
N ILE A 32 2.85 4.71 -4.27
CA ILE A 32 3.99 4.90 -5.15
C ILE A 32 3.48 4.78 -6.59
N ASP A 33 3.68 5.81 -7.39
CA ASP A 33 3.45 5.81 -8.84
C ASP A 33 4.82 5.95 -9.52
N TRP A 34 5.27 4.89 -10.16
CA TRP A 34 6.58 4.81 -10.79
C TRP A 34 6.42 4.49 -12.27
N THR A 35 7.21 5.15 -13.09
CA THR A 35 7.19 4.97 -14.55
C THR A 35 8.60 4.95 -15.11
N GLN A 36 8.83 4.04 -16.07
CA GLN A 36 10.01 4.01 -16.93
C GLN A 36 9.55 3.83 -18.37
N THR A 37 10.10 4.63 -19.25
CA THR A 37 9.68 4.65 -20.66
C THR A 37 10.82 4.29 -21.58
N ASN A 38 10.49 3.63 -22.68
CA ASN A 38 11.42 3.30 -23.75
C ASN A 38 12.64 2.50 -23.24
N THR A 39 12.38 1.39 -22.56
CA THR A 39 13.42 0.51 -22.03
C THR A 39 13.30 -0.89 -22.59
N ASP A 40 14.43 -1.53 -22.87
CA ASP A 40 14.58 -2.95 -23.17
C ASP A 40 15.11 -3.75 -21.97
N ASP A 41 15.52 -3.04 -20.89
CA ASP A 41 15.98 -3.60 -19.62
C ASP A 41 15.35 -2.79 -18.47
N PRO A 42 14.12 -3.15 -18.05
CA PRO A 42 13.43 -2.43 -16.98
C PRO A 42 14.15 -2.51 -15.64
N ASP A 43 14.26 -1.36 -14.98
CA ASP A 43 14.84 -1.29 -13.64
C ASP A 43 13.93 -1.99 -12.61
N SER A 44 14.55 -2.64 -11.63
CA SER A 44 13.84 -3.17 -10.47
C SER A 44 13.27 -2.04 -9.60
N MET A 45 12.00 -2.14 -9.25
CA MET A 45 11.38 -1.21 -8.32
C MET A 45 11.45 -1.76 -6.89
N VAL A 46 12.14 -1.04 -6.01
CA VAL A 46 12.23 -1.40 -4.58
C VAL A 46 11.06 -0.81 -3.81
N LEU A 47 10.33 -1.69 -3.10
CA LEU A 47 9.22 -1.36 -2.23
C LEU A 47 9.66 -1.47 -0.77
N ALA A 48 10.10 -0.36 -0.18
CA ALA A 48 10.46 -0.33 1.23
C ALA A 48 9.19 -0.41 2.09
N THR A 49 8.96 -1.57 2.72
CA THR A 49 7.78 -1.88 3.53
C THR A 49 8.03 -1.73 5.03
N SER A 50 9.26 -1.48 5.46
CA SER A 50 9.53 -1.16 6.86
C SER A 50 8.84 0.13 7.25
N PRO A 51 7.94 0.12 8.25
CA PRO A 51 7.24 1.34 8.66
C PRO A 51 8.18 2.33 9.35
N ASP A 52 7.84 3.62 9.28
CA ASP A 52 8.59 4.70 9.94
C ASP A 52 8.30 4.83 11.44
N CYS A 53 7.61 3.87 12.03
CA CYS A 53 7.24 3.82 13.44
C CYS A 53 7.62 2.47 14.06
N ALA A 54 7.61 2.38 15.40
CA ALA A 54 7.71 1.10 16.11
C ALA A 54 6.35 0.38 16.10
N CYS A 55 5.86 0.08 14.91
CA CYS A 55 4.56 -0.56 14.65
C CYS A 55 4.73 -1.81 13.79
N PRO A 56 3.71 -2.66 13.69
CA PRO A 56 3.76 -3.83 12.81
C PRO A 56 4.02 -3.45 11.35
N PRO A 57 4.60 -4.38 10.56
CA PRO A 57 4.74 -4.19 9.12
C PRO A 57 3.37 -4.02 8.44
N PRO A 58 3.33 -3.56 7.17
CA PRO A 58 2.07 -3.43 6.45
C PRO A 58 1.39 -4.78 6.32
N GLU A 59 0.08 -4.77 6.28
CA GLU A 59 -0.71 -5.99 6.10
C GLU A 59 -0.84 -6.37 4.64
N HIS A 60 -0.79 -5.38 3.76
CA HIS A 60 -1.18 -5.54 2.38
C HIS A 60 -0.35 -4.67 1.42
N LEU A 61 0.13 -5.28 0.33
CA LEU A 61 0.62 -4.59 -0.86
C LEU A 61 -0.40 -4.78 -1.98
N ALA A 62 -0.98 -3.69 -2.46
CA ALA A 62 -1.80 -3.70 -3.66
C ALA A 62 -0.96 -3.20 -4.83
N ILE A 63 -0.77 -4.05 -5.84
CA ILE A 63 0.07 -3.77 -7.01
C ILE A 63 -0.81 -3.69 -8.24
N GLN A 64 -0.66 -2.62 -8.99
CA GLN A 64 -1.16 -2.48 -10.35
C GLN A 64 0.01 -2.13 -11.25
N SER A 65 0.32 -3.01 -12.20
CA SER A 65 1.40 -2.81 -13.15
C SER A 65 0.85 -2.85 -14.57
N THR A 66 1.29 -1.91 -15.38
CA THR A 66 0.91 -1.80 -16.78
C THR A 66 2.15 -1.73 -17.64
N ILE A 67 2.20 -2.53 -18.70
CA ILE A 67 3.28 -2.54 -19.69
C ILE A 67 2.68 -2.27 -21.05
N THR A 68 3.27 -1.33 -21.78
CA THR A 68 2.93 -1.05 -23.17
C THR A 68 4.10 -1.47 -24.06
N ASN A 69 3.85 -2.38 -25.00
CA ASN A 69 4.82 -2.72 -26.04
C ASN A 69 4.90 -1.56 -27.05
N ARG A 70 6.07 -0.96 -27.19
CA ARG A 70 6.28 0.13 -28.16
C ARG A 70 6.51 -0.45 -29.54
N ASN A 71 5.85 0.15 -30.52
CA ASN A 71 6.00 -0.22 -31.94
C ASN A 71 7.28 0.42 -32.52
N ASP A 72 8.46 -0.03 -32.07
CA ASP A 72 9.71 0.68 -32.41
C ASP A 72 10.50 0.05 -33.56
N LEU A 73 10.37 -1.24 -33.85
CA LEU A 73 11.27 -1.92 -34.78
C LEU A 73 10.59 -2.51 -36.01
N LEU A 74 9.59 -3.31 -35.87
CA LEU A 74 8.86 -3.95 -37.00
C LEU A 74 7.40 -4.13 -36.64
N PRO A 75 6.45 -3.72 -37.50
CA PRO A 75 5.03 -3.94 -37.27
C PRO A 75 4.70 -5.43 -37.08
N GLY A 76 3.93 -5.73 -36.03
CA GLY A 76 3.42 -7.08 -35.77
C GLY A 76 4.34 -7.97 -34.94
N THR A 77 5.36 -7.40 -34.29
CA THR A 77 6.17 -8.13 -33.30
C THR A 77 5.40 -8.31 -31.99
N GLN A 78 5.62 -9.45 -31.37
CA GLN A 78 5.11 -9.75 -30.03
C GLN A 78 6.28 -9.89 -29.08
N ILE A 79 6.11 -9.38 -27.87
CA ILE A 79 7.03 -9.62 -26.77
C ILE A 79 6.37 -10.52 -25.75
N THR A 80 7.19 -11.27 -25.01
CA THR A 80 6.74 -11.97 -23.81
C THR A 80 7.38 -11.28 -22.62
N VAL A 81 6.55 -10.85 -21.69
CA VAL A 81 6.99 -10.20 -20.45
C VAL A 81 6.59 -11.02 -19.25
N THR A 82 7.42 -10.99 -18.22
CA THR A 82 7.12 -11.60 -16.93
C THR A 82 7.31 -10.59 -15.81
N TRP A 83 6.30 -10.47 -14.96
CA TRP A 83 6.37 -9.75 -13.69
C TRP A 83 6.79 -10.71 -12.60
N HIS A 84 7.65 -10.25 -11.68
CA HIS A 84 8.06 -10.97 -10.49
C HIS A 84 7.93 -10.07 -9.29
N LEU A 85 7.37 -10.58 -8.20
CA LEU A 85 7.40 -9.96 -6.88
C LEU A 85 8.23 -10.85 -5.96
N ASP A 86 9.34 -10.31 -5.49
CA ASP A 86 10.25 -10.99 -4.57
C ASP A 86 10.18 -10.33 -3.19
N ASP A 87 10.22 -11.13 -2.14
CA ASP A 87 10.26 -10.66 -0.76
C ASP A 87 11.66 -10.16 -0.34
N PRO A 88 11.82 -9.64 0.90
CA PRO A 88 13.12 -9.16 1.38
C PRO A 88 14.23 -10.21 1.45
N ASP A 89 13.88 -11.49 1.51
CA ASP A 89 14.83 -12.60 1.50
C ASP A 89 15.18 -13.04 0.06
N GLY A 90 14.55 -12.44 -0.95
CA GLY A 90 14.71 -12.74 -2.37
C GLY A 90 13.94 -13.97 -2.83
N GLU A 91 12.93 -14.41 -2.04
CA GLU A 91 12.04 -15.49 -2.44
C GLU A 91 10.89 -14.94 -3.28
N GLN A 92 10.62 -15.59 -4.41
CA GLN A 92 9.53 -15.17 -5.31
C GLN A 92 8.17 -15.49 -4.70
N GLN A 93 7.39 -14.44 -4.45
CA GLN A 93 6.05 -14.53 -3.87
C GLN A 93 4.94 -14.57 -4.92
N ALA A 94 5.14 -13.87 -6.05
CA ALA A 94 4.22 -13.87 -7.16
C ALA A 94 4.92 -13.70 -8.50
N PHE A 95 4.30 -14.21 -9.56
CA PHE A 95 4.72 -13.94 -10.93
C PHE A 95 3.53 -13.98 -11.88
N HIS A 96 3.67 -13.32 -13.03
CA HIS A 96 2.71 -13.36 -14.12
C HIS A 96 3.44 -13.19 -15.43
N THR A 97 3.07 -13.99 -16.43
CA THR A 97 3.66 -13.92 -17.78
C THR A 97 2.56 -13.65 -18.80
N GLU A 98 2.82 -12.71 -19.71
CA GLU A 98 1.88 -12.36 -20.78
C GLU A 98 2.60 -12.04 -22.09
N GLN A 99 1.92 -12.30 -23.22
CA GLN A 99 2.37 -11.88 -24.54
C GLN A 99 1.66 -10.60 -24.94
N ILE A 100 2.44 -9.60 -25.33
CA ILE A 100 1.95 -8.27 -25.68
C ILE A 100 2.27 -8.02 -27.16
N GLY A 101 1.22 -7.79 -27.95
CA GLY A 101 1.35 -7.40 -29.35
C GLY A 101 1.88 -5.98 -29.51
N ASP A 102 2.37 -5.71 -30.69
CA ASP A 102 2.88 -4.41 -31.12
C ASP A 102 1.87 -3.27 -30.84
N GLY A 103 2.30 -2.23 -30.12
CA GLY A 103 1.48 -1.09 -29.68
C GLY A 103 0.35 -1.45 -28.71
N GLN A 104 0.33 -2.66 -28.16
CA GLN A 104 -0.68 -3.10 -27.19
C GLN A 104 -0.17 -2.95 -25.76
N GLU A 105 -1.12 -3.02 -24.83
CA GLU A 105 -0.90 -2.92 -23.39
C GLU A 105 -1.35 -4.18 -22.68
N ALA A 106 -0.61 -4.59 -21.66
CA ALA A 106 -0.98 -5.61 -20.70
C ALA A 106 -0.93 -5.06 -19.28
N SER A 107 -1.80 -5.56 -18.42
CA SER A 107 -1.88 -5.13 -17.03
C SER A 107 -1.94 -6.32 -16.10
N TRP A 108 -1.13 -6.28 -15.05
CA TRP A 108 -1.14 -7.23 -13.96
C TRP A 108 -1.53 -6.54 -12.67
N THR A 109 -2.49 -7.14 -11.96
CA THR A 109 -2.88 -6.73 -10.61
C THR A 109 -2.60 -7.87 -9.64
N HIS A 110 -2.01 -7.54 -8.49
CA HIS A 110 -1.70 -8.51 -7.44
C HIS A 110 -1.90 -7.89 -6.07
N ASP A 111 -2.50 -8.68 -5.18
CA ASP A 111 -2.69 -8.35 -3.77
C ASP A 111 -1.84 -9.30 -2.94
N GLN A 112 -0.78 -8.77 -2.31
CA GLN A 112 0.10 -9.51 -1.41
C GLN A 112 -0.29 -9.24 0.03
N TYR A 113 -0.64 -10.29 0.77
CA TYR A 113 -0.92 -10.25 2.20
C TYR A 113 0.25 -10.85 3.00
N ASN A 114 0.25 -10.63 4.31
CA ASN A 114 1.32 -11.04 5.23
C ASN A 114 2.67 -10.47 4.81
N VAL A 115 2.68 -9.17 4.61
CA VAL A 115 3.85 -8.44 4.12
C VAL A 115 4.89 -8.32 5.24
N GLU A 116 6.09 -8.82 4.99
CA GLU A 116 7.21 -8.64 5.90
C GLU A 116 7.83 -7.25 5.75
N GLY A 117 8.38 -6.72 6.85
CA GLY A 117 9.13 -5.46 6.80
C GLY A 117 10.48 -5.66 6.13
N GLY A 118 10.81 -4.82 5.15
CA GLY A 118 12.07 -4.90 4.41
C GLY A 118 11.92 -4.31 3.01
N ASP A 119 12.85 -4.66 2.14
CA ASP A 119 12.88 -4.21 0.75
C ASP A 119 12.35 -5.32 -0.17
N TRP A 120 11.11 -5.21 -0.56
CA TRP A 120 10.52 -6.05 -1.62
C TRP A 120 10.94 -5.55 -2.98
N ALA A 121 11.04 -6.45 -3.95
CA ALA A 121 11.41 -6.11 -5.33
C ALA A 121 10.28 -6.45 -6.30
N LEU A 122 9.82 -5.45 -7.06
CA LEU A 122 8.93 -5.64 -8.19
C LEU A 122 9.74 -5.51 -9.47
N ASN A 123 9.86 -6.61 -10.19
CA ASN A 123 10.66 -6.74 -11.38
C ASN A 123 9.79 -7.02 -12.61
N VAL A 124 10.26 -6.56 -13.77
CA VAL A 124 9.72 -6.92 -15.07
C VAL A 124 10.86 -7.41 -15.94
N SER A 125 10.69 -8.56 -16.59
CA SER A 125 11.62 -9.06 -17.60
C SER A 125 10.96 -9.16 -18.97
N ILE A 126 11.75 -8.92 -20.02
CA ILE A 126 11.37 -9.24 -21.41
C ILE A 126 12.00 -10.58 -21.73
N ASP A 127 11.19 -11.65 -21.74
CA ASP A 127 11.68 -13.02 -21.92
C ASP A 127 11.86 -13.38 -23.40
N ALA A 128 11.09 -12.73 -24.26
CA ALA A 128 11.18 -12.90 -25.72
C ALA A 128 10.72 -11.64 -26.45
N GLY A 129 11.35 -11.38 -27.58
CA GLY A 129 11.17 -10.17 -28.38
C GLY A 129 12.32 -9.19 -28.19
N ASN A 130 12.33 -8.13 -28.97
CA ASN A 130 13.40 -7.12 -28.97
C ASN A 130 12.85 -5.69 -28.96
N ASP A 131 11.55 -5.50 -28.71
CA ASP A 131 10.95 -4.18 -28.67
C ASP A 131 11.19 -3.53 -27.31
N SER A 132 11.25 -2.21 -27.28
CA SER A 132 11.25 -1.48 -26.04
C SER A 132 9.83 -1.35 -25.47
N ILE A 133 9.75 -1.21 -24.16
CA ILE A 133 8.49 -1.10 -23.42
C ILE A 133 8.41 0.19 -22.61
N ASP A 134 7.18 0.59 -22.35
CA ASP A 134 6.87 1.55 -21.28
C ASP A 134 6.27 0.77 -20.11
N VAL A 135 6.78 1.03 -18.90
CA VAL A 135 6.35 0.37 -17.67
C VAL A 135 5.78 1.40 -16.71
N ARG A 136 4.65 1.10 -16.08
CA ARG A 136 4.10 1.87 -14.99
C ARG A 136 3.66 0.96 -13.85
N HIS A 137 4.11 1.26 -12.65
CA HIS A 137 3.68 0.61 -11.43
C HIS A 137 2.97 1.58 -10.51
N ILE A 138 1.79 1.21 -10.04
CA ILE A 138 1.09 1.88 -8.94
C ILE A 138 1.03 0.86 -7.82
N VAL A 139 1.66 1.20 -6.69
CA VAL A 139 1.72 0.30 -5.53
C VAL A 139 1.22 1.04 -4.30
N THR A 140 0.27 0.42 -3.60
CA THR A 140 -0.20 0.88 -2.29
C THR A 140 0.32 -0.04 -1.21
N ILE A 141 1.05 0.52 -0.24
CA ILE A 141 1.48 -0.14 0.99
C ILE A 141 0.47 0.23 2.06
N ALA A 142 -0.37 -0.73 2.47
CA ALA A 142 -1.51 -0.49 3.34
C ALA A 142 -1.32 -1.10 4.73
N TYR A 143 -1.76 -0.38 5.75
CA TYR A 143 -1.77 -0.80 7.14
C TYR A 143 -3.21 -1.00 7.59
N GLU A 144 -3.58 -2.13 8.18
CA GLU A 144 -4.83 -2.21 8.90
C GLU A 144 -4.70 -1.47 10.22
N ALA A 145 -5.53 -0.45 10.39
CA ALA A 145 -5.86 -0.01 11.73
C ALA A 145 -6.63 -1.18 12.36
N ASN A 146 -6.09 -1.80 13.41
CA ASN A 146 -6.95 -2.56 14.30
C ASN A 146 -8.14 -1.64 14.61
N GLU A 147 -9.30 -1.96 14.06
CA GLU A 147 -10.53 -1.31 14.44
C GLU A 147 -10.83 -1.66 15.90
N SER A 148 -10.08 -1.08 16.82
CA SER A 148 -10.66 -0.71 18.08
C SER A 148 -11.66 0.40 17.70
N THR A 149 -12.86 -0.03 17.29
CA THR A 149 -14.00 0.88 17.30
C THR A 149 -13.90 1.61 18.63
N PRO A 150 -13.71 2.95 18.66
CA PRO A 150 -13.82 3.67 19.90
C PRO A 150 -15.19 3.30 20.40
N ASN A 151 -15.23 2.55 21.50
CA ASN A 151 -16.48 2.24 22.18
C ASN A 151 -17.18 3.59 22.27
N PRO A 152 -18.36 3.79 21.63
CA PRO A 152 -19.01 5.08 21.69
C PRO A 152 -19.08 5.38 23.16
N LEU A 153 -18.46 6.49 23.58
CA LEU A 153 -18.47 6.97 24.94
C LEU A 153 -19.85 6.68 25.51
N GLU A 154 -19.96 5.68 26.39
CA GLU A 154 -21.03 5.65 27.34
C GLU A 154 -20.82 6.93 28.14
N VAL A 155 -21.39 8.00 27.65
CA VAL A 155 -21.66 9.19 28.45
C VAL A 155 -22.58 8.66 29.52
N GLY A 156 -21.99 8.28 30.65
CA GLY A 156 -22.71 7.95 31.86
C GLY A 156 -23.51 9.16 32.23
N GLY A 157 -24.69 9.27 31.64
CA GLY A 157 -25.71 10.16 32.12
C GLY A 157 -26.13 9.64 33.47
N GLU A 158 -25.54 10.17 34.55
CA GLU A 158 -26.22 10.18 35.83
C GLU A 158 -27.51 10.94 35.60
N GLU A 159 -28.59 10.20 35.38
CA GLU A 159 -29.96 10.72 35.60
C GLU A 159 -30.03 11.19 37.04
N ARG A 160 -29.80 12.47 37.27
CA ARG A 160 -30.23 13.14 38.50
C ARG A 160 -31.74 13.04 38.53
N ARG A 161 -32.27 12.04 39.23
CA ARG A 161 -33.62 12.01 39.71
C ARG A 161 -33.85 13.33 40.48
N MET A 162 -34.59 14.22 39.88
CA MET A 162 -35.20 15.28 40.60
C MET A 162 -36.33 14.66 41.47
N ASP A 163 -36.03 14.39 42.71
CA ASP A 163 -37.09 14.12 43.69
C ASP A 163 -37.96 15.38 43.81
N SER A 164 -39.20 15.22 43.38
CA SER A 164 -40.24 16.24 43.55
C SER A 164 -40.44 16.54 45.01
N LEU A 165 -40.10 17.76 45.43
CA LEU A 165 -40.57 18.34 46.68
C LEU A 165 -42.06 18.59 46.55
N SER A 166 -42.85 17.75 47.22
CA SER A 166 -44.26 18.05 47.53
C SER A 166 -44.34 18.93 48.79
N VAL A 167 -45.02 20.02 48.69
CA VAL A 167 -45.52 20.84 49.80
C VAL A 167 -46.93 20.42 50.09
#